data_165e64059611a9d9c4ee32258e7d28df
#
_entry.id   165e64059611a9d9c4ee32258e7d28df
#
_cell.length_a   1.000
_cell.length_b   1.000
_cell.length_c   1.000
_cell.angle_alpha   90.00
_cell.angle_beta   90.00
_cell.angle_gamma   90.00
#
_symmetry.space_group_name_H-M   'P 1'
#
loop_
_entity.id
_entity.type
_entity.pdbx_description
1 polymer ?
#
loop_
_entity_poly.entity_id
_entity_poly.type
_entity_poly.pdbx_seq_one_letter_code
_entity_poly.pdbx_strand_id
1 'polypeptide(L)'
;TQWSSSAASDVYKRQQCYEGLDINQAAYEWNYGQQIIALQSGNKEESDLFSKKYLIERPLLKAIQSNGEDNNILLIDELDRADEAFEAYLLEILSDWQLTIPELGTVKATTPPIVIITSNRTREIHDALKRRCFYHWVGFPNKETELEIISMRVPEAGLDLQKQVVLFVQSLREQNLYKAPGIAETIDWAQALVELNCVALDPQTVDSTMGVLLKYQDDISRIQGSEAGKILDEIMLKKLKTGEVKE
;
A
#
# COMPACT_ATOMS: atom_id res chain seq x y z
N THR A 1 -8.37 1.94 13.06
CA THR A 1 -8.13 0.90 14.10
C THR A 1 -6.63 0.72 14.19
N GLN A 2 -6.01 1.30 15.23
CA GLN A 2 -4.65 0.92 15.61
C GLN A 2 -4.67 -0.56 15.97
N TRP A 3 -4.06 -1.37 15.15
CA TRP A 3 -3.77 -2.76 15.50
C TRP A 3 -2.75 -2.71 16.63
N SER A 4 -3.16 -3.14 17.81
CA SER A 4 -2.28 -3.24 18.96
C SER A 4 -1.12 -4.20 18.64
N SER A 5 0.09 -3.68 18.70
CA SER A 5 1.30 -4.24 18.09
C SER A 5 1.98 -5.39 18.82
N SER A 6 1.39 -6.04 19.81
CA SER A 6 2.13 -7.04 20.57
C SER A 6 1.82 -8.52 20.27
N ALA A 7 0.63 -8.85 19.78
CA ALA A 7 0.30 -10.21 19.40
C ALA A 7 0.30 -10.46 17.88
N ALA A 8 0.14 -9.40 17.07
CA ALA A 8 0.13 -9.49 15.61
C ALA A 8 1.54 -9.46 14.98
N SER A 9 2.56 -9.02 15.71
CA SER A 9 3.91 -8.86 15.16
C SER A 9 4.65 -10.18 14.93
N ASP A 10 4.31 -11.24 15.63
CA ASP A 10 4.97 -12.54 15.47
C ASP A 10 4.43 -13.34 14.28
N VAL A 11 3.18 -13.10 13.89
CA VAL A 11 2.51 -13.78 12.78
C VAL A 11 2.72 -13.08 11.44
N TYR A 12 3.01 -11.77 11.45
CA TYR A 12 3.08 -10.94 10.27
C TYR A 12 4.51 -10.45 9.99
N LYS A 13 5.07 -10.84 8.86
CA LYS A 13 6.36 -10.36 8.36
C LYS A 13 6.11 -9.44 7.16
N ARG A 14 6.63 -8.21 7.18
CA ARG A 14 6.48 -7.24 6.09
C ARG A 14 7.81 -6.93 5.44
N GLN A 15 7.87 -7.08 4.13
CA GLN A 15 8.94 -6.60 3.27
C GLN A 15 8.40 -5.47 2.40
N GLN A 16 8.83 -4.24 2.68
CA GLN A 16 8.59 -3.10 1.80
C GLN A 16 9.58 -3.16 0.64
N CYS A 17 9.08 -3.08 -0.59
CA CYS A 17 9.92 -3.02 -1.78
C CYS A 17 10.27 -1.55 -2.12
N TYR A 18 11.48 -1.34 -2.62
CA TYR A 18 11.99 -0.07 -3.09
C TYR A 18 13.07 -0.31 -4.16
N GLU A 19 13.40 0.71 -4.92
CA GLU A 19 14.41 0.64 -5.99
C GLU A 19 15.78 0.30 -5.41
N GLY A 20 16.44 -0.73 -5.98
CA GLY A 20 17.72 -1.24 -5.50
C GLY A 20 17.63 -2.15 -4.28
N LEU A 21 16.44 -2.65 -3.92
CA LEU A 21 16.29 -3.70 -2.91
C LEU A 21 16.99 -4.97 -3.37
N ASP A 22 18.04 -5.37 -2.66
CA ASP A 22 18.75 -6.61 -2.92
C ASP A 22 18.31 -7.76 -1.98
N ILE A 23 18.81 -8.95 -2.31
CA ILE A 23 18.54 -10.19 -1.56
C ILE A 23 19.01 -10.08 -0.12
N ASN A 24 20.19 -9.47 0.10
CA ASN A 24 20.80 -9.35 1.43
C ASN A 24 19.96 -8.47 2.34
N GLN A 25 19.30 -7.47 1.79
CA GLN A 25 18.41 -6.57 2.55
C GLN A 25 17.04 -7.20 2.82
N ALA A 26 16.56 -8.08 1.95
CA ALA A 26 15.24 -8.68 2.06
C ALA A 26 15.23 -10.03 2.78
N ALA A 27 16.27 -10.84 2.60
CA ALA A 27 16.34 -12.21 3.10
C ALA A 27 17.22 -12.34 4.34
N TYR A 28 18.48 -11.95 4.25
CA TYR A 28 19.44 -12.07 5.35
C TYR A 28 20.60 -11.08 5.18
N GLU A 29 21.30 -10.83 6.26
CA GLU A 29 22.50 -10.02 6.28
C GLU A 29 23.50 -10.62 7.28
N TRP A 30 24.79 -10.51 7.00
CA TRP A 30 25.82 -10.91 7.95
C TRP A 30 26.18 -9.75 8.88
N ASN A 31 26.22 -10.01 10.20
CA ASN A 31 26.66 -9.05 11.20
C ASN A 31 28.19 -8.94 11.20
N TYR A 32 28.71 -8.27 10.16
CA TYR A 32 30.16 -8.09 9.98
C TYR A 32 30.85 -7.42 11.18
N GLY A 33 30.16 -6.51 11.88
CA GLY A 33 30.70 -5.87 13.08
C GLY A 33 31.00 -6.88 14.18
N GLN A 34 30.09 -7.80 14.45
CA GLN A 34 30.32 -8.86 15.43
C GLN A 34 31.34 -9.89 14.96
N GLN A 35 31.39 -10.20 13.67
CA GLN A 35 32.40 -11.09 13.09
C GLN A 35 33.84 -10.51 13.29
N ILE A 36 34.02 -9.23 13.01
CA ILE A 36 35.32 -8.54 13.20
C ILE A 36 35.75 -8.57 14.68
N ILE A 37 34.84 -8.27 15.60
CA ILE A 37 35.12 -8.33 17.04
C ILE A 37 35.52 -9.76 17.46
N ALA A 38 34.84 -10.77 16.94
CA ALA A 38 35.14 -12.18 17.24
C ALA A 38 36.50 -12.60 16.71
N LEU A 39 36.90 -12.15 15.51
CA LEU A 39 38.26 -12.37 14.97
C LEU A 39 39.36 -11.74 15.83
N GLN A 40 39.15 -10.50 16.27
CA GLN A 40 40.11 -9.78 17.10
C GLN A 40 40.30 -10.42 18.49
N SER A 41 39.28 -11.11 19.00
CA SER A 41 39.36 -11.80 20.29
C SER A 41 40.10 -13.13 20.26
N GLY A 42 40.60 -13.57 19.11
CA GLY A 42 41.54 -14.70 18.94
C GLY A 42 40.93 -16.09 19.22
N ASN A 43 39.66 -16.22 19.37
CA ASN A 43 38.99 -17.41 19.92
C ASN A 43 38.19 -18.26 18.90
N LYS A 44 38.33 -18.04 17.56
CA LYS A 44 37.51 -18.76 16.58
C LYS A 44 38.24 -19.08 15.29
N GLU A 45 37.91 -20.24 14.72
CA GLU A 45 38.29 -20.64 13.37
C GLU A 45 37.44 -19.85 12.35
N GLU A 46 37.94 -19.61 11.16
CA GLU A 46 37.23 -18.90 10.07
C GLU A 46 35.84 -19.53 9.76
N SER A 47 35.74 -20.86 9.91
CA SER A 47 34.47 -21.61 9.70
C SER A 47 33.31 -21.20 10.64
N ASP A 48 33.65 -20.64 11.81
CA ASP A 48 32.65 -20.22 12.80
C ASP A 48 32.05 -18.85 12.52
N LEU A 49 32.66 -18.05 11.63
CA LEU A 49 32.19 -16.67 11.33
C LEU A 49 30.88 -16.63 10.57
N PHE A 50 30.63 -17.62 9.72
CA PHE A 50 29.40 -17.74 8.96
C PHE A 50 28.39 -18.68 9.62
N SER A 51 28.34 -18.67 10.93
CA SER A 51 27.35 -19.43 11.69
C SER A 51 26.07 -18.62 11.89
N LYS A 52 24.95 -19.32 12.19
CA LYS A 52 23.65 -18.68 12.50
C LYS A 52 23.72 -17.58 13.56
N LYS A 53 24.74 -17.60 14.42
CA LYS A 53 24.96 -16.58 15.45
C LYS A 53 25.17 -15.17 14.89
N TYR A 54 25.80 -15.07 13.72
CA TYR A 54 26.10 -13.79 13.04
C TYR A 54 25.13 -13.48 11.92
N LEU A 55 24.13 -14.33 11.71
CA LEU A 55 23.12 -14.12 10.69
C LEU A 55 22.02 -13.17 11.23
N ILE A 56 21.80 -12.08 10.55
CA ILE A 56 20.67 -11.19 10.77
C ILE A 56 19.55 -11.64 9.83
N GLU A 57 18.52 -12.26 10.39
CA GLU A 57 17.36 -12.71 9.63
C GLU A 57 16.48 -11.52 9.24
N ARG A 58 16.21 -11.39 7.97
CA ARG A 58 15.31 -10.41 7.38
C ARG A 58 13.91 -11.02 7.14
N PRO A 59 12.89 -10.24 6.75
CA PRO A 59 11.49 -10.71 6.68
C PRO A 59 11.28 -11.99 5.87
N LEU A 60 11.95 -12.14 4.71
CA LEU A 60 11.82 -13.33 3.87
C LEU A 60 12.34 -14.59 4.56
N LEU A 61 13.54 -14.55 5.14
CA LEU A 61 14.10 -15.70 5.84
C LEU A 61 13.29 -16.05 7.08
N LYS A 62 12.86 -15.04 7.84
CA LYS A 62 11.97 -15.24 9.01
C LYS A 62 10.66 -15.93 8.61
N ALA A 63 10.10 -15.59 7.46
CA ALA A 63 8.87 -16.20 6.98
C ALA A 63 9.08 -17.67 6.58
N ILE A 64 10.24 -18.03 6.00
CA ILE A 64 10.57 -19.40 5.62
C ILE A 64 10.92 -20.25 6.83
N GLN A 65 11.63 -19.70 7.80
CA GLN A 65 12.07 -20.45 9.01
C GLN A 65 11.00 -20.59 10.09
N SER A 66 9.89 -19.88 9.99
CA SER A 66 8.82 -19.93 10.99
C SER A 66 8.24 -21.35 11.07
N ASN A 67 8.59 -22.07 12.11
CA ASN A 67 8.05 -23.41 12.43
C ASN A 67 6.72 -23.28 13.21
N GLY A 68 5.84 -22.40 12.75
CA GLY A 68 4.72 -21.96 13.54
C GLY A 68 3.57 -22.94 13.64
N GLU A 69 3.02 -23.06 14.83
CA GLU A 69 1.66 -23.50 15.07
C GLU A 69 0.63 -22.50 14.54
N ASP A 70 1.06 -21.26 14.25
CA ASP A 70 0.23 -20.17 13.71
C ASP A 70 0.50 -19.91 12.22
N ASN A 71 -0.53 -19.48 11.51
CA ASN A 71 -0.45 -19.10 10.10
C ASN A 71 0.55 -17.97 9.91
N ASN A 72 1.74 -18.30 9.40
CA ASN A 72 2.79 -17.35 9.10
C ASN A 72 2.44 -16.54 7.85
N ILE A 73 2.33 -15.22 7.95
CA ILE A 73 1.97 -14.34 6.85
C ILE A 73 3.19 -13.49 6.45
N LEU A 74 3.52 -13.51 5.16
CA LEU A 74 4.51 -12.64 4.56
C LEU A 74 3.81 -11.64 3.64
N LEU A 75 3.91 -10.35 3.95
CA LEU A 75 3.49 -9.27 3.06
C LEU A 75 4.71 -8.74 2.30
N ILE A 76 4.64 -8.80 0.99
CA ILE A 76 5.56 -8.14 0.06
C ILE A 76 4.83 -6.92 -0.50
N ASP A 77 5.24 -5.73 -0.03
CA ASP A 77 4.50 -4.50 -0.27
C ASP A 77 5.16 -3.66 -1.35
N GLU A 78 4.37 -3.14 -2.29
CA GLU A 78 4.80 -2.35 -3.46
C GLU A 78 5.86 -3.08 -4.32
N LEU A 79 5.60 -4.34 -4.69
CA LEU A 79 6.55 -5.16 -5.48
C LEU A 79 6.97 -4.49 -6.80
N ASP A 80 6.10 -3.70 -7.42
CA ASP A 80 6.38 -2.94 -8.63
C ASP A 80 7.49 -1.88 -8.48
N ARG A 81 7.99 -1.64 -7.26
CA ARG A 81 9.15 -0.77 -6.99
C ARG A 81 10.48 -1.51 -6.93
N ALA A 82 10.46 -2.84 -6.81
CA ALA A 82 11.67 -3.66 -6.86
C ALA A 82 12.12 -3.86 -8.31
N ASP A 83 13.36 -4.30 -8.50
CA ASP A 83 13.90 -4.63 -9.81
C ASP A 83 13.54 -6.07 -10.26
N GLU A 84 13.87 -6.41 -11.51
CA GLU A 84 13.62 -7.73 -12.07
C GLU A 84 14.45 -8.83 -11.40
N ALA A 85 15.64 -8.49 -10.89
CA ALA A 85 16.49 -9.46 -10.19
C ALA A 85 15.84 -9.91 -8.89
N PHE A 86 15.22 -9.01 -8.16
CA PHE A 86 14.46 -9.33 -6.96
C PHE A 86 13.19 -10.16 -7.28
N GLU A 87 12.49 -9.85 -8.38
CA GLU A 87 11.35 -10.68 -8.82
C GLU A 87 11.78 -12.11 -9.19
N ALA A 88 12.91 -12.26 -9.88
CA ALA A 88 13.46 -13.59 -10.21
C ALA A 88 13.80 -14.39 -8.95
N TYR A 89 14.35 -13.73 -7.93
CA TYR A 89 14.62 -14.33 -6.65
C TYR A 89 13.34 -14.75 -5.90
N LEU A 90 12.31 -13.93 -5.94
CA LEU A 90 11.00 -14.30 -5.37
C LEU A 90 10.39 -15.52 -6.07
N LEU A 91 10.65 -15.71 -7.37
CA LEU A 91 10.18 -16.89 -8.09
C LEU A 91 10.73 -18.19 -7.50
N GLU A 92 12.00 -18.23 -7.09
CA GLU A 92 12.59 -19.40 -6.42
C GLU A 92 11.89 -19.65 -5.07
N ILE A 93 11.75 -18.59 -4.26
CA ILE A 93 11.11 -18.70 -2.96
C ILE A 93 9.66 -19.19 -3.07
N LEU A 94 8.87 -18.61 -3.97
CA LEU A 94 7.45 -18.94 -4.13
C LEU A 94 7.22 -20.30 -4.82
N SER A 95 8.22 -20.83 -5.54
CA SER A 95 8.11 -22.14 -6.18
C SER A 95 8.41 -23.28 -5.22
N ASP A 96 9.50 -23.18 -4.50
CA ASP A 96 10.07 -24.29 -3.73
C ASP A 96 9.99 -24.07 -2.21
N TRP A 97 9.55 -22.89 -1.79
CA TRP A 97 9.47 -22.46 -0.38
C TRP A 97 10.82 -22.65 0.33
N GLN A 98 11.88 -22.30 -0.38
CA GLN A 98 13.25 -22.42 0.10
C GLN A 98 14.07 -21.17 -0.21
N LEU A 99 15.17 -21.02 0.51
CA LEU A 99 16.11 -19.94 0.35
C LEU A 99 17.52 -20.51 0.55
N THR A 100 18.40 -20.28 -0.43
CA THR A 100 19.77 -20.72 -0.36
C THR A 100 20.67 -19.60 0.14
N ILE A 101 21.34 -19.87 1.26
CA ILE A 101 22.38 -19.00 1.84
C ILE A 101 23.70 -19.67 1.53
N PRO A 102 24.60 -19.09 0.72
CA PRO A 102 25.81 -19.76 0.23
C PRO A 102 26.64 -20.44 1.32
N GLU A 103 26.77 -19.81 2.48
CA GLU A 103 27.64 -20.29 3.56
C GLU A 103 26.92 -21.26 4.52
N LEU A 104 25.59 -21.27 4.54
CA LEU A 104 24.79 -22.11 5.46
C LEU A 104 23.99 -23.20 4.75
N GLY A 105 23.94 -23.16 3.42
CA GLY A 105 23.13 -24.09 2.63
C GLY A 105 21.68 -23.63 2.48
N THR A 106 20.81 -24.57 2.08
CA THR A 106 19.41 -24.29 1.76
C THR A 106 18.53 -24.42 3.00
N VAL A 107 17.79 -23.36 3.29
CA VAL A 107 16.75 -23.31 4.31
C VAL A 107 15.41 -23.53 3.61
N LYS A 108 14.66 -24.55 4.03
CA LYS A 108 13.36 -24.90 3.47
C LYS A 108 12.27 -24.72 4.51
N ALA A 109 11.14 -24.16 4.11
CA ALA A 109 9.98 -24.02 4.97
C ALA A 109 9.37 -25.39 5.29
N THR A 110 9.11 -25.66 6.56
CA THR A 110 8.37 -26.83 6.99
C THR A 110 6.89 -26.71 6.60
N THR A 111 6.34 -25.50 6.76
CA THR A 111 4.99 -25.14 6.34
C THR A 111 5.09 -23.87 5.51
N PRO A 112 4.59 -23.85 4.25
CA PRO A 112 4.60 -22.66 3.42
C PRO A 112 3.88 -21.50 4.10
N PRO A 113 4.46 -20.28 4.11
CA PRO A 113 3.76 -19.10 4.60
C PRO A 113 2.63 -18.69 3.65
N ILE A 114 1.63 -17.99 4.18
CA ILE A 114 0.68 -17.26 3.33
C ILE A 114 1.38 -16.00 2.84
N VAL A 115 1.51 -15.85 1.52
CA VAL A 115 2.17 -14.68 0.93
C VAL A 115 1.13 -13.76 0.30
N ILE A 116 1.18 -12.50 0.70
CA ILE A 116 0.36 -11.42 0.14
C ILE A 116 1.31 -10.45 -0.56
N ILE A 117 1.04 -10.17 -1.83
CA ILE A 117 1.84 -9.24 -2.64
C ILE A 117 0.95 -8.07 -3.03
N THR A 118 1.42 -6.83 -2.79
CA THR A 118 0.74 -5.62 -3.27
C THR A 118 1.52 -4.95 -4.39
N SER A 119 0.81 -4.27 -5.27
CA SER A 119 1.39 -3.49 -6.36
C SER A 119 0.51 -2.29 -6.71
N ASN A 120 1.11 -1.12 -6.86
CA ASN A 120 0.48 0.10 -7.37
C ASN A 120 0.57 0.19 -8.91
N ARG A 121 1.17 -0.81 -9.58
CA ARG A 121 1.33 -0.88 -11.03
C ARG A 121 2.10 0.30 -11.63
N THR A 122 3.10 0.80 -10.93
CA THR A 122 4.03 1.80 -11.51
C THR A 122 4.85 1.20 -12.65
N ARG A 123 5.07 -0.12 -12.62
CA ARG A 123 5.54 -0.95 -13.74
C ARG A 123 4.82 -2.30 -13.74
N GLU A 124 4.95 -3.04 -14.83
CA GLU A 124 4.42 -4.40 -14.91
C GLU A 124 5.28 -5.38 -14.11
N ILE A 125 4.61 -6.23 -13.33
CA ILE A 125 5.23 -7.37 -12.64
C ILE A 125 5.38 -8.52 -13.65
N HIS A 126 6.48 -9.25 -13.57
CA HIS A 126 6.79 -10.36 -14.47
C HIS A 126 5.69 -11.43 -14.45
N ASP A 127 5.28 -11.89 -15.64
CA ASP A 127 4.19 -12.86 -15.79
C ASP A 127 4.41 -14.18 -15.06
N ALA A 128 5.67 -14.59 -14.87
CA ALA A 128 6.00 -15.79 -14.11
C ALA A 128 5.54 -15.69 -12.64
N LEU A 129 5.61 -14.49 -12.01
CA LEU A 129 5.08 -14.25 -10.67
C LEU A 129 3.56 -14.25 -10.68
N LYS A 130 2.94 -13.53 -11.62
CA LYS A 130 1.47 -13.47 -11.74
C LYS A 130 0.85 -14.87 -11.87
N ARG A 131 1.48 -15.79 -12.61
CA ARG A 131 1.01 -17.17 -12.77
C ARG A 131 1.05 -18.03 -11.50
N ARG A 132 1.82 -17.62 -10.50
CA ARG A 132 1.94 -18.30 -9.20
C ARG A 132 1.05 -17.71 -8.12
N CYS A 133 0.33 -16.63 -8.43
CA CYS A 133 -0.49 -15.88 -7.48
C CYS A 133 -1.96 -15.91 -7.91
N PHE A 134 -2.85 -15.87 -6.92
CA PHE A 134 -4.23 -15.44 -7.16
C PHE A 134 -4.22 -13.92 -7.33
N TYR A 135 -4.67 -13.45 -8.48
CA TYR A 135 -4.67 -12.04 -8.79
C TYR A 135 -6.02 -11.41 -8.45
N HIS A 136 -5.99 -10.37 -7.65
CA HIS A 136 -7.16 -9.60 -7.31
C HIS A 136 -6.93 -8.11 -7.61
N TRP A 137 -7.86 -7.55 -8.36
CA TRP A 137 -7.85 -6.14 -8.70
C TRP A 137 -8.67 -5.35 -7.69
N VAL A 138 -8.03 -4.39 -7.01
CA VAL A 138 -8.74 -3.47 -6.10
C VAL A 138 -9.03 -2.18 -6.87
N GLY A 139 -10.30 -1.98 -7.23
CA GLY A 139 -10.78 -0.75 -7.85
C GLY A 139 -11.09 0.33 -6.82
N PHE A 140 -11.49 1.50 -7.31
CA PHE A 140 -12.05 2.52 -6.43
C PHE A 140 -13.34 2.01 -5.76
N PRO A 141 -13.60 2.41 -4.50
CA PRO A 141 -14.84 2.05 -3.82
C PRO A 141 -16.05 2.65 -4.55
N ASN A 142 -17.19 1.97 -4.44
CA ASN A 142 -18.44 2.54 -4.90
C ASN A 142 -18.87 3.71 -3.99
N LYS A 143 -19.89 4.45 -4.40
CA LYS A 143 -20.37 5.65 -3.71
C LYS A 143 -20.77 5.38 -2.26
N GLU A 144 -21.47 4.27 -2.01
CA GLU A 144 -21.97 3.89 -0.69
C GLU A 144 -20.81 3.59 0.26
N THR A 145 -19.88 2.76 -0.17
CA THR A 145 -18.67 2.41 0.60
C THR A 145 -17.77 3.64 0.84
N GLU A 146 -17.61 4.50 -0.18
CA GLU A 146 -16.81 5.72 -0.03
C GLU A 146 -17.43 6.68 0.98
N LEU A 147 -18.77 6.81 0.99
CA LEU A 147 -19.48 7.61 1.98
C LEU A 147 -19.32 7.06 3.40
N GLU A 148 -19.38 5.73 3.58
CA GLU A 148 -19.13 5.10 4.85
C GLU A 148 -17.68 5.38 5.34
N ILE A 149 -16.69 5.27 4.46
CA ILE A 149 -15.31 5.57 4.78
C ILE A 149 -15.15 7.03 5.22
N ILE A 150 -15.72 7.99 4.46
CA ILE A 150 -15.65 9.41 4.81
C ILE A 150 -16.35 9.68 6.15
N SER A 151 -17.51 9.09 6.39
CA SER A 151 -18.23 9.24 7.66
C SER A 151 -17.45 8.72 8.86
N MET A 152 -16.68 7.66 8.70
CA MET A 152 -15.83 7.11 9.76
C MET A 152 -14.53 7.90 9.96
N ARG A 153 -13.96 8.45 8.87
CA ARG A 153 -12.64 9.08 8.90
C ARG A 153 -12.69 10.59 9.16
N VAL A 154 -13.79 11.22 8.78
CA VAL A 154 -14.03 12.67 8.92
C VAL A 154 -15.44 12.90 9.48
N PRO A 155 -15.70 12.46 10.74
CA PRO A 155 -17.02 12.56 11.36
C PRO A 155 -17.46 14.01 11.59
N GLU A 156 -16.50 14.95 11.65
CA GLU A 156 -16.75 16.39 11.81
C GLU A 156 -17.40 17.01 10.56
N ALA A 157 -17.25 16.42 9.39
CA ALA A 157 -17.92 16.87 8.19
C ALA A 157 -19.41 16.54 8.30
N GLY A 158 -20.26 17.55 8.13
CA GLY A 158 -21.71 17.34 8.08
C GLY A 158 -22.10 16.37 6.96
N LEU A 159 -23.15 15.55 7.16
CA LEU A 159 -23.56 14.51 6.23
C LEU A 159 -23.81 15.05 4.81
N ASP A 160 -24.32 16.27 4.69
CA ASP A 160 -24.54 16.91 3.40
C ASP A 160 -23.25 17.22 2.66
N LEU A 161 -22.22 17.68 3.37
CA LEU A 161 -20.88 17.93 2.83
C LEU A 161 -20.22 16.60 2.42
N GLN A 162 -20.30 15.58 3.28
CA GLN A 162 -19.77 14.24 2.97
C GLN A 162 -20.34 13.69 1.66
N LYS A 163 -21.68 13.80 1.47
CA LYS A 163 -22.35 13.37 0.24
C LYS A 163 -21.88 14.14 -0.99
N GLN A 164 -21.71 15.47 -0.85
CA GLN A 164 -21.25 16.31 -1.96
C GLN A 164 -19.81 15.98 -2.34
N VAL A 165 -18.91 15.81 -1.36
CA VAL A 165 -17.52 15.41 -1.55
C VAL A 165 -17.44 14.09 -2.32
N VAL A 166 -18.16 13.06 -1.86
CA VAL A 166 -18.15 11.75 -2.52
C VAL A 166 -18.67 11.85 -3.95
N LEU A 167 -19.81 12.53 -4.17
CA LEU A 167 -20.37 12.70 -5.50
C LEU A 167 -19.43 13.45 -6.45
N PHE A 168 -18.77 14.48 -5.95
CA PHE A 168 -17.81 15.26 -6.74
C PHE A 168 -16.61 14.41 -7.15
N VAL A 169 -16.03 13.67 -6.22
CA VAL A 169 -14.88 12.80 -6.51
C VAL A 169 -15.26 11.65 -7.44
N GLN A 170 -16.43 11.04 -7.27
CA GLN A 170 -16.94 10.01 -8.20
C GLN A 170 -17.08 10.58 -9.62
N SER A 171 -17.64 11.78 -9.77
CA SER A 171 -17.75 12.45 -11.07
C SER A 171 -16.39 12.83 -11.66
N LEU A 172 -15.40 13.21 -10.82
CA LEU A 172 -14.04 13.44 -11.29
C LEU A 172 -13.38 12.17 -11.85
N ARG A 173 -13.62 11.00 -11.23
CA ARG A 173 -13.06 9.73 -11.72
C ARG A 173 -13.63 9.29 -13.07
N GLU A 174 -14.79 9.79 -13.46
CA GLU A 174 -15.38 9.58 -14.78
C GLU A 174 -14.73 10.47 -15.86
N GLN A 175 -14.01 11.52 -15.45
CA GLN A 175 -13.29 12.39 -16.37
C GLN A 175 -12.01 11.73 -16.88
N ASN A 176 -11.57 12.13 -18.08
CA ASN A 176 -10.32 11.66 -18.65
C ASN A 176 -9.12 12.39 -18.00
N LEU A 177 -8.79 12.05 -16.76
CA LEU A 177 -7.68 12.59 -16.00
C LEU A 177 -6.43 11.73 -16.19
N TYR A 178 -5.25 12.36 -16.12
CA TYR A 178 -3.99 11.65 -16.08
C TYR A 178 -3.92 10.74 -14.85
N LYS A 179 -4.38 11.24 -13.69
CA LYS A 179 -4.48 10.47 -12.45
C LYS A 179 -5.78 10.82 -11.72
N ALA A 180 -6.70 9.88 -11.69
CA ALA A 180 -7.92 10.01 -10.90
C ALA A 180 -7.62 10.02 -9.38
N PRO A 181 -8.31 10.84 -8.58
CA PRO A 181 -8.11 10.90 -7.13
C PRO A 181 -8.51 9.59 -6.44
N GLY A 182 -7.67 9.12 -5.52
CA GLY A 182 -7.93 7.95 -4.69
C GLY A 182 -8.75 8.28 -3.45
N ILE A 183 -9.00 7.27 -2.62
CA ILE A 183 -9.75 7.44 -1.37
C ILE A 183 -8.97 8.30 -0.35
N ALA A 184 -7.63 8.25 -0.36
CA ALA A 184 -6.81 9.07 0.51
C ALA A 184 -6.99 10.55 0.19
N GLU A 185 -6.93 10.93 -1.09
CA GLU A 185 -7.15 12.30 -1.54
C GLU A 185 -8.58 12.77 -1.22
N THR A 186 -9.57 11.88 -1.29
CA THR A 186 -10.95 12.21 -0.87
C THR A 186 -11.05 12.53 0.61
N ILE A 187 -10.38 11.73 1.47
CA ILE A 187 -10.33 11.96 2.93
C ILE A 187 -9.63 13.28 3.23
N ASP A 188 -8.44 13.49 2.66
CA ASP A 188 -7.64 14.70 2.87
C ASP A 188 -8.41 15.95 2.44
N TRP A 189 -9.15 15.86 1.32
CA TRP A 189 -9.95 16.98 0.85
C TRP A 189 -11.15 17.26 1.77
N ALA A 190 -11.85 16.22 2.22
CA ALA A 190 -12.94 16.36 3.19
C ALA A 190 -12.45 17.03 4.49
N GLN A 191 -11.26 16.65 5.00
CA GLN A 191 -10.64 17.28 6.16
C GLN A 191 -10.30 18.74 5.91
N ALA A 192 -9.69 19.06 4.77
CA ALA A 192 -9.36 20.43 4.39
C ALA A 192 -10.62 21.32 4.32
N LEU A 193 -11.73 20.81 3.78
CA LEU A 193 -13.01 21.53 3.74
C LEU A 193 -13.58 21.80 5.14
N VAL A 194 -13.45 20.85 6.07
CA VAL A 194 -13.84 21.03 7.47
C VAL A 194 -13.00 22.13 8.13
N GLU A 195 -11.68 22.13 7.95
CA GLU A 195 -10.78 23.17 8.49
C GLU A 195 -11.09 24.57 7.91
N LEU A 196 -11.57 24.63 6.67
CA LEU A 196 -12.06 25.86 6.05
C LEU A 196 -13.48 26.26 6.49
N ASN A 197 -14.11 25.52 7.41
CA ASN A 197 -15.48 25.70 7.88
C ASN A 197 -16.51 25.63 6.75
N CYS A 198 -16.27 24.83 5.71
CA CYS A 198 -17.21 24.65 4.62
C CYS A 198 -18.39 23.78 5.06
N VAL A 199 -19.61 24.27 4.83
CA VAL A 199 -20.85 23.53 5.11
C VAL A 199 -21.38 22.84 3.85
N ALA A 200 -21.06 23.41 2.67
CA ALA A 200 -21.42 22.88 1.36
C ALA A 200 -20.35 23.27 0.33
N LEU A 201 -20.26 22.52 -0.75
CA LEU A 201 -19.36 22.85 -1.86
C LEU A 201 -19.89 24.02 -2.66
N ASP A 202 -19.02 24.96 -2.96
CA ASP A 202 -19.23 26.07 -3.90
C ASP A 202 -18.07 26.13 -4.90
N PRO A 203 -18.27 26.75 -6.07
CA PRO A 203 -17.22 26.79 -7.12
C PRO A 203 -15.89 27.37 -6.67
N GLN A 204 -15.92 28.43 -5.86
CA GLN A 204 -14.71 29.11 -5.40
C GLN A 204 -13.89 28.25 -4.44
N THR A 205 -14.58 27.60 -3.50
CA THR A 205 -13.94 26.65 -2.57
C THR A 205 -13.35 25.45 -3.29
N VAL A 206 -14.10 24.87 -4.26
CA VAL A 206 -13.63 23.75 -5.07
C VAL A 206 -12.37 24.17 -5.85
N ASP A 207 -12.39 25.28 -6.57
CA ASP A 207 -11.25 25.77 -7.34
C ASP A 207 -10.00 26.02 -6.48
N SER A 208 -10.18 26.62 -5.30
CA SER A 208 -9.06 26.94 -4.39
C SER A 208 -8.45 25.70 -3.71
N THR A 209 -9.22 24.62 -3.60
CA THR A 209 -8.79 23.38 -2.92
C THR A 209 -8.52 22.22 -3.88
N MET A 210 -8.66 22.41 -5.19
CA MET A 210 -8.49 21.38 -6.22
C MET A 210 -7.13 20.68 -6.14
N GLY A 211 -6.07 21.39 -5.72
CA GLY A 211 -4.72 20.83 -5.54
C GLY A 211 -4.62 19.76 -4.44
N VAL A 212 -5.62 19.61 -3.57
CA VAL A 212 -5.70 18.50 -2.60
C VAL A 212 -6.10 17.22 -3.34
N LEU A 213 -7.05 17.29 -4.27
CA LEU A 213 -7.53 16.14 -5.05
C LEU A 213 -6.62 15.77 -6.22
N LEU A 214 -6.20 16.77 -7.00
CA LEU A 214 -5.45 16.58 -8.23
C LEU A 214 -4.01 17.02 -8.05
N LYS A 215 -3.05 16.19 -8.47
CA LYS A 215 -1.61 16.43 -8.28
C LYS A 215 -0.90 16.86 -9.57
N TYR A 216 -1.59 16.77 -10.72
CA TYR A 216 -1.04 17.16 -12.02
C TYR A 216 -1.64 18.49 -12.47
N GLN A 217 -0.78 19.43 -12.87
CA GLN A 217 -1.20 20.78 -13.28
C GLN A 217 -2.18 20.77 -14.45
N ASP A 218 -1.99 19.83 -15.39
CA ASP A 218 -2.86 19.69 -16.56
C ASP A 218 -4.27 19.23 -16.15
N ASP A 219 -4.38 18.30 -15.19
CA ASP A 219 -5.66 17.85 -14.65
C ASP A 219 -6.37 19.01 -13.92
N ILE A 220 -5.62 19.75 -13.07
CA ILE A 220 -6.16 20.92 -12.36
C ILE A 220 -6.69 21.94 -13.36
N SER A 221 -5.87 22.35 -14.35
CA SER A 221 -6.24 23.36 -15.34
C SER A 221 -7.45 22.95 -16.20
N ARG A 222 -7.63 21.65 -16.41
CA ARG A 222 -8.75 21.11 -17.17
C ARG A 222 -10.07 21.15 -16.40
N ILE A 223 -10.01 20.88 -15.10
CA ILE A 223 -11.22 20.79 -14.25
C ILE A 223 -11.61 22.15 -13.68
N GLN A 224 -10.64 23.00 -13.33
CA GLN A 224 -10.85 24.30 -12.71
C GLN A 224 -11.82 25.19 -13.54
N GLY A 225 -12.67 25.93 -12.86
CA GLY A 225 -13.62 26.86 -13.48
C GLY A 225 -14.87 26.15 -14.02
N SER A 226 -15.03 26.14 -15.35
CA SER A 226 -16.30 25.72 -15.98
C SER A 226 -16.66 24.25 -15.79
N GLU A 227 -15.67 23.34 -15.77
CA GLU A 227 -15.94 21.90 -15.58
C GLU A 227 -16.29 21.59 -14.13
N ALA A 228 -15.58 22.17 -13.15
CA ALA A 228 -15.93 22.06 -11.74
C ALA A 228 -17.36 22.59 -11.47
N GLY A 229 -17.70 23.73 -12.08
CA GLY A 229 -19.04 24.30 -12.00
C GLY A 229 -20.12 23.37 -12.55
N LYS A 230 -19.90 22.76 -13.71
CA LYS A 230 -20.86 21.79 -14.28
C LYS A 230 -21.07 20.56 -13.38
N ILE A 231 -19.99 20.02 -12.83
CA ILE A 231 -20.09 18.89 -11.90
C ILE A 231 -20.89 19.26 -10.67
N LEU A 232 -20.69 20.46 -10.10
CA LEU A 232 -21.45 20.96 -8.96
C LEU A 232 -22.93 21.13 -9.30
N ASP A 233 -23.25 21.71 -10.46
CA ASP A 233 -24.62 21.90 -10.92
C ASP A 233 -25.34 20.55 -11.08
N GLU A 234 -24.68 19.54 -11.65
CA GLU A 234 -25.23 18.20 -11.77
C GLU A 234 -25.51 17.56 -10.41
N ILE A 235 -24.62 17.75 -9.43
CA ILE A 235 -24.79 17.24 -8.06
C ILE A 235 -26.01 17.91 -7.40
N MET A 236 -26.15 19.23 -7.55
CA MET A 236 -27.28 19.97 -7.02
C MET A 236 -28.62 19.54 -7.67
N LEU A 237 -28.64 19.33 -8.99
CA LEU A 237 -29.81 18.83 -9.70
C LEU A 237 -30.19 17.40 -9.28
N LYS A 238 -29.21 16.52 -9.05
CA LYS A 238 -29.47 15.17 -8.52
C LYS A 238 -30.05 15.24 -7.10
N LYS A 239 -29.58 16.18 -6.26
CA LYS A 239 -30.09 16.40 -4.89
C LYS A 239 -31.57 16.85 -4.91
N LEU A 240 -31.91 17.76 -5.77
CA LEU A 240 -33.32 18.24 -5.95
C LEU A 240 -34.24 17.11 -6.35
N LYS A 241 -33.87 16.30 -7.34
CA LYS A 241 -34.69 15.16 -7.80
C LYS A 241 -34.86 14.06 -6.75
N THR A 242 -33.91 13.88 -5.84
CA THR A 242 -33.97 12.88 -4.76
C THR A 242 -34.79 13.40 -3.56
N GLY A 243 -34.89 14.72 -3.38
CA GLY A 243 -35.68 15.37 -2.33
C GLY A 243 -37.18 15.43 -2.64
N GLU A 244 -37.57 15.44 -3.93
CA GLU A 244 -38.99 15.49 -4.35
C GLU A 244 -39.74 14.13 -4.25
N VAL A 245 -39.04 13.03 -3.91
CA VAL A 245 -39.64 11.68 -3.77
C VAL A 245 -39.95 11.34 -2.30
N LYS A 246 -39.86 12.31 -1.39
CA LYS A 246 -40.21 12.15 0.04
C LYS A 246 -41.29 13.14 0.46
N GLU A 247 -42.42 13.15 -0.23
CA GLU A 247 -43.72 13.56 0.31
C GLU A 247 -44.72 12.41 0.26
#